data_59ad460c9a284d55bf5c1422a6e5988a
#
_entry.id   59ad460c9a284d55bf5c1422a6e5988a
#
_cell.length_a   1.000
_cell.length_b   1.000
_cell.length_c   1.000
_cell.angle_alpha   90.00
_cell.angle_beta   90.00
_cell.angle_gamma   90.00
#
_symmetry.space_group_name_H-M   'P 1'
#
loop_
_entity.id
_entity.type
_entity.pdbx_description
1 polymer ?
#
loop_
_entity_poly.entity_id
_entity_poly.type
_entity_poly.pdbx_seq_one_letter_code
_entity_poly.pdbx_strand_id
1 'polypeptide(L)'
;MEKIIKRILVDDRTDLFRLGNSQGEEGLRNAIRNYLYQARGVNCQPEQIIVGAGNDYLLMLLSMVMGEQRKVAFENPTYKQAYRLFRNLSCEVMTIDMDKYGMEVSKLCESNADTAYVMPSHQYPLGIVMPIKRRRNCSDGRENPKKDIL
;
A
#
# COMPACT_ATOMS: atom_id res chain seq x y z
N MET A 1 8.94 10.94 -24.32
CA MET A 1 8.61 11.85 -23.20
C MET A 1 8.62 13.32 -23.60
N GLU A 2 9.68 13.84 -24.21
CA GLU A 2 9.79 15.26 -24.63
C GLU A 2 8.62 15.77 -25.51
N LYS A 3 8.17 15.00 -26.50
CA LYS A 3 7.03 15.36 -27.35
C LYS A 3 5.71 15.49 -26.58
N ILE A 4 5.50 14.65 -25.56
CA ILE A 4 4.28 14.69 -24.73
C ILE A 4 4.32 15.93 -23.86
N ILE A 5 5.46 16.21 -23.22
CA ILE A 5 5.63 17.41 -22.37
C ILE A 5 5.43 18.68 -23.18
N LYS A 6 6.05 18.79 -24.38
CA LYS A 6 5.86 19.95 -25.27
C LYS A 6 4.41 20.15 -25.67
N ARG A 7 3.70 19.07 -25.99
CA ARG A 7 2.27 19.12 -26.33
C ARG A 7 1.42 19.63 -25.17
N ILE A 8 1.61 19.07 -23.96
CA ILE A 8 0.90 19.52 -22.76
C ILE A 8 1.18 20.98 -22.45
N LEU A 9 2.44 21.42 -22.53
CA LEU A 9 2.83 22.83 -22.31
C LEU A 9 2.21 23.81 -23.32
N VAL A 10 1.92 23.37 -24.54
CA VAL A 10 1.32 24.21 -25.59
C VAL A 10 -0.20 24.22 -25.46
N ASP A 11 -0.80 23.05 -25.21
CA ASP A 11 -2.26 22.87 -25.25
C ASP A 11 -2.92 23.34 -23.93
N ASP A 12 -2.22 23.29 -22.80
CA ASP A 12 -2.81 23.51 -21.46
C ASP A 12 -2.03 24.54 -20.62
N ARG A 13 -1.74 25.70 -21.21
CA ARG A 13 -0.89 26.75 -20.58
C ARG A 13 -1.44 27.32 -19.29
N THR A 14 -2.74 27.30 -19.07
CA THR A 14 -3.38 27.97 -17.94
C THR A 14 -3.60 27.06 -16.73
N ASP A 15 -3.83 25.78 -16.93
CA ASP A 15 -4.17 24.86 -15.85
C ASP A 15 -2.94 24.15 -15.27
N LEU A 16 -1.85 24.02 -16.06
CA LEU A 16 -0.63 23.32 -15.64
C LEU A 16 0.03 23.90 -14.39
N PHE A 17 -0.12 25.21 -14.16
CA PHE A 17 0.48 25.95 -13.03
C PHE A 17 -0.54 26.34 -11.95
N ARG A 18 -1.77 25.86 -12.03
CA ARG A 18 -2.75 26.03 -10.95
C ARG A 18 -2.41 25.15 -9.75
N LEU A 19 -2.87 25.59 -8.59
CA LEU A 19 -2.83 24.74 -7.40
C LEU A 19 -3.65 23.48 -7.64
N GLY A 20 -2.99 22.32 -7.59
CA GLY A 20 -3.64 21.02 -7.80
C GLY A 20 -4.56 20.61 -6.67
N ASN A 21 -5.36 19.57 -6.90
CA ASN A 21 -6.19 18.98 -5.86
C ASN A 21 -5.33 18.23 -4.83
N SER A 22 -5.58 18.40 -3.54
CA SER A 22 -4.83 17.76 -2.45
C SER A 22 -4.88 16.23 -2.48
N GLN A 23 -5.91 15.65 -3.06
CA GLN A 23 -6.05 14.21 -3.27
C GLN A 23 -5.44 13.72 -4.60
N GLY A 24 -4.94 14.63 -5.42
CA GLY A 24 -4.53 14.38 -6.80
C GLY A 24 -5.62 14.76 -7.81
N GLU A 25 -5.21 15.00 -9.04
CA GLU A 25 -6.10 15.46 -10.12
C GLU A 25 -7.24 14.46 -10.37
N GLU A 26 -8.46 14.98 -10.52
CA GLU A 26 -9.67 14.18 -10.71
C GLU A 26 -9.58 13.28 -11.94
N GLY A 27 -9.04 13.79 -13.05
CA GLY A 27 -8.81 13.02 -14.27
C GLY A 27 -7.91 11.80 -14.04
N LEU A 28 -6.84 11.96 -13.26
CA LEU A 28 -5.94 10.87 -12.90
C LEU A 28 -6.62 9.86 -11.98
N ARG A 29 -7.36 10.31 -10.96
CA ARG A 29 -8.11 9.44 -10.04
C ARG A 29 -9.17 8.62 -10.79
N ASN A 30 -9.88 9.22 -11.74
CA ASN A 30 -10.82 8.53 -12.63
C ASN A 30 -10.12 7.46 -13.50
N ALA A 31 -8.94 7.78 -14.06
CA ALA A 31 -8.15 6.82 -14.83
C ALA A 31 -7.68 5.63 -13.97
N ILE A 32 -7.23 5.90 -12.74
CA ILE A 32 -6.84 4.87 -11.77
C ILE A 32 -8.05 4.00 -11.40
N ARG A 33 -9.22 4.58 -11.10
CA ARG A 33 -10.45 3.83 -10.84
C ARG A 33 -10.78 2.87 -11.97
N ASN A 34 -10.77 3.35 -13.21
CA ASN A 34 -11.06 2.54 -14.39
C ASN A 34 -10.06 1.40 -14.56
N TYR A 35 -8.77 1.68 -14.36
CA TYR A 35 -7.73 0.66 -14.38
C TYR A 35 -7.94 -0.41 -13.28
N LEU A 36 -8.20 0.01 -12.06
CA LEU A 36 -8.45 -0.91 -10.93
C LEU A 36 -9.66 -1.80 -11.19
N TYR A 37 -10.73 -1.23 -11.75
CA TYR A 37 -11.92 -2.01 -12.12
C TYR A 37 -11.60 -3.04 -13.21
N GLN A 38 -10.96 -2.64 -14.30
CA GLN A 38 -10.66 -3.52 -15.42
C GLN A 38 -9.61 -4.58 -15.09
N ALA A 39 -8.53 -4.19 -14.40
CA ALA A 39 -7.39 -5.07 -14.15
C ALA A 39 -7.52 -5.92 -12.88
N ARG A 40 -8.33 -5.49 -11.92
CA ARG A 40 -8.40 -6.10 -10.58
C ARG A 40 -9.81 -6.38 -10.09
N GLY A 41 -10.86 -5.94 -10.81
CA GLY A 41 -12.25 -6.05 -10.36
C GLY A 41 -12.58 -5.21 -9.13
N VAL A 42 -11.75 -4.20 -8.81
CA VAL A 42 -11.96 -3.34 -7.65
C VAL A 42 -13.01 -2.29 -7.98
N ASN A 43 -14.10 -2.26 -7.21
CA ASN A 43 -15.14 -1.25 -7.31
C ASN A 43 -14.90 -0.15 -6.27
N CYS A 44 -14.43 0.99 -6.72
CA CYS A 44 -14.18 2.16 -5.88
C CYS A 44 -14.65 3.44 -6.57
N GLN A 45 -14.80 4.51 -5.79
CA GLN A 45 -15.08 5.85 -6.30
C GLN A 45 -13.80 6.70 -6.35
N PRO A 46 -13.72 7.72 -7.22
CA PRO A 46 -12.54 8.58 -7.32
C PRO A 46 -12.17 9.27 -5.99
N GLU A 47 -13.17 9.55 -5.14
CA GLU A 47 -13.00 10.15 -3.82
C GLU A 47 -12.28 9.22 -2.81
N GLN A 48 -12.26 7.92 -3.09
CA GLN A 48 -11.55 6.92 -2.30
C GLN A 48 -10.08 6.74 -2.75
N ILE A 49 -9.63 7.51 -3.74
CA ILE A 49 -8.29 7.42 -4.31
C ILE A 49 -7.49 8.67 -3.93
N ILE A 50 -6.33 8.47 -3.33
CA ILE A 50 -5.38 9.53 -3.02
C ILE A 50 -4.11 9.28 -3.83
N VAL A 51 -3.69 10.30 -4.59
CA VAL A 51 -2.43 10.31 -5.32
C VAL A 51 -1.43 11.15 -4.54
N GLY A 52 -0.37 10.53 -4.09
CA GLY A 52 0.62 11.20 -3.23
C GLY A 52 2.03 11.22 -3.83
N ALA A 53 2.93 11.92 -3.16
CA ALA A 53 4.32 12.12 -3.55
C ALA A 53 5.21 10.92 -3.18
N GLY A 54 4.85 9.74 -3.66
CA GLY A 54 5.59 8.51 -3.43
C GLY A 54 5.08 7.67 -2.26
N ASN A 55 5.67 6.47 -2.14
CA ASN A 55 5.20 5.45 -1.20
C ASN A 55 5.33 5.88 0.27
N ASP A 56 6.44 6.50 0.63
CA ASP A 56 6.70 6.91 2.02
C ASP A 56 5.67 7.95 2.51
N TYR A 57 5.29 8.89 1.63
CA TYR A 57 4.22 9.85 1.93
C TYR A 57 2.87 9.15 2.15
N LEU A 58 2.52 8.20 1.28
CA LEU A 58 1.26 7.46 1.41
C LEU A 58 1.23 6.57 2.66
N LEU A 59 2.34 5.91 2.99
CA LEU A 59 2.45 5.13 4.22
C LEU A 59 2.37 6.00 5.48
N MET A 60 2.92 7.22 5.44
CA MET A 60 2.77 8.19 6.53
C MET A 60 1.30 8.59 6.71
N LEU A 61 0.59 8.93 5.64
CA LEU A 61 -0.84 9.22 5.71
C LEU A 61 -1.65 8.04 6.26
N LEU A 62 -1.32 6.84 5.77
CA LEU A 62 -1.98 5.61 6.22
C LEU A 62 -1.76 5.37 7.72
N SER A 63 -0.54 5.57 8.23
CA SER A 63 -0.27 5.43 9.66
C SER A 63 -1.09 6.40 10.52
N MET A 64 -1.31 7.64 10.03
CA MET A 64 -2.17 8.61 10.72
C MET A 64 -3.64 8.14 10.77
N VAL A 65 -4.13 7.52 9.69
CA VAL A 65 -5.49 6.96 9.62
C VAL A 65 -5.65 5.75 10.55
N MET A 66 -4.62 4.91 10.64
CA MET A 66 -4.60 3.74 11.52
C MET A 66 -4.62 4.10 13.01
N GLY A 67 -4.13 5.29 13.37
CA GLY A 67 -3.98 5.74 14.75
C GLY A 67 -2.65 5.34 15.39
N GLU A 68 -2.47 5.79 16.62
CA GLU A 68 -1.23 5.61 17.38
C GLU A 68 -1.08 4.20 17.97
N GLN A 69 0.16 3.84 18.34
CA GLN A 69 0.52 2.60 19.06
C GLN A 69 0.13 1.30 18.34
N ARG A 70 0.06 1.32 17.01
CA ARG A 70 -0.21 0.11 16.23
C ARG A 70 0.98 -0.84 16.27
N LYS A 71 0.67 -2.13 16.34
CA LYS A 71 1.63 -3.22 16.26
C LYS A 71 1.64 -3.77 14.84
N VAL A 72 2.71 -3.46 14.12
CA VAL A 72 2.80 -3.76 12.68
C VAL A 72 3.80 -4.89 12.45
N ALA A 73 3.32 -6.00 11.89
CA ALA A 73 4.14 -7.12 11.48
C ALA A 73 4.61 -6.94 10.03
N PHE A 74 5.90 -7.12 9.82
CA PHE A 74 6.56 -7.08 8.51
C PHE A 74 7.06 -8.46 8.12
N GLU A 75 7.14 -8.72 6.82
CA GLU A 75 7.87 -9.87 6.28
C GLU A 75 9.36 -9.81 6.64
N ASN A 76 10.01 -10.95 6.86
CA ASN A 76 11.46 -11.03 7.10
C ASN A 76 12.12 -11.91 6.03
N PRO A 77 12.93 -11.35 5.11
CA PRO A 77 13.30 -9.93 4.95
C PRO A 77 12.17 -9.08 4.36
N THR A 78 12.24 -7.75 4.54
CA THR A 78 11.24 -6.78 4.07
C THR A 78 11.85 -5.54 3.41
N TYR A 79 11.01 -4.68 2.87
CA TYR A 79 11.37 -3.36 2.35
C TYR A 79 11.76 -2.42 3.50
N LYS A 80 13.07 -2.22 3.67
CA LYS A 80 13.66 -1.54 4.83
C LYS A 80 13.14 -0.11 5.05
N GLN A 81 12.76 0.61 3.98
CA GLN A 81 12.27 1.99 4.12
C GLN A 81 10.91 2.01 4.81
N ALA A 82 9.96 1.16 4.40
CA ALA A 82 8.66 1.05 5.06
C ALA A 82 8.83 0.66 6.55
N TYR A 83 9.66 -0.34 6.85
CA TYR A 83 9.96 -0.75 8.22
C TYR A 83 10.49 0.40 9.08
N ARG A 84 11.47 1.18 8.55
CA ARG A 84 12.02 2.35 9.25
C ARG A 84 10.99 3.45 9.45
N LEU A 85 10.15 3.69 8.43
CA LEU A 85 9.09 4.69 8.49
C LEU A 85 8.12 4.40 9.63
N PHE A 86 7.55 3.21 9.68
CA PHE A 86 6.60 2.83 10.73
C PHE A 86 7.24 2.87 12.13
N ARG A 87 8.49 2.44 12.26
CA ARG A 87 9.23 2.57 13.51
C ARG A 87 9.40 4.03 13.95
N ASN A 88 9.66 4.95 13.01
CA ASN A 88 9.81 6.38 13.29
C ASN A 88 8.45 7.06 13.62
N LEU A 89 7.34 6.47 13.18
CA LEU A 89 5.98 6.94 13.46
C LEU A 89 5.39 6.34 14.75
N SER A 90 6.24 5.92 15.68
CA SER A 90 5.87 5.38 16.99
C SER A 90 5.00 4.11 16.94
N CYS A 91 5.03 3.36 15.83
CA CYS A 91 4.48 2.03 15.76
C CYS A 91 5.43 1.01 16.43
N GLU A 92 4.86 0.04 17.13
CA GLU A 92 5.59 -1.16 17.54
C GLU A 92 5.75 -2.06 16.32
N VAL A 93 6.98 -2.23 15.82
CA VAL A 93 7.24 -3.02 14.62
C VAL A 93 7.89 -4.36 14.96
N MET A 94 7.40 -5.42 14.35
CA MET A 94 7.92 -6.78 14.49
C MET A 94 8.11 -7.42 13.12
N THR A 95 8.87 -8.51 13.07
CA THR A 95 9.09 -9.26 11.83
C THR A 95 8.55 -10.68 11.97
N ILE A 96 7.94 -11.17 10.92
CA ILE A 96 7.45 -12.54 10.78
C ILE A 96 8.25 -13.23 9.67
N ASP A 97 8.80 -14.38 9.97
CA ASP A 97 9.55 -15.14 8.98
C ASP A 97 8.70 -15.55 7.79
N MET A 98 9.38 -15.75 6.69
CA MET A 98 8.78 -16.22 5.45
C MET A 98 9.26 -17.63 5.11
N ASP A 99 8.38 -18.38 4.46
CA ASP A 99 8.73 -19.56 3.72
C ASP A 99 8.77 -19.27 2.19
N LYS A 100 8.87 -20.31 1.37
CA LYS A 100 8.87 -20.18 -0.09
C LYS A 100 7.59 -19.56 -0.70
N TYR A 101 6.56 -19.33 0.09
CA TYR A 101 5.28 -18.78 -0.32
C TYR A 101 4.97 -17.42 0.32
N GLY A 102 5.92 -16.80 1.02
CA GLY A 102 5.76 -15.51 1.70
C GLY A 102 5.55 -15.65 3.21
N MET A 103 5.01 -14.61 3.86
CA MET A 103 4.80 -14.58 5.31
C MET A 103 4.07 -15.82 5.83
N GLU A 104 4.60 -16.44 6.90
CA GLU A 104 3.99 -17.57 7.57
C GLU A 104 2.76 -17.12 8.39
N VAL A 105 1.56 -17.49 7.90
CA VAL A 105 0.28 -17.04 8.50
C VAL A 105 0.12 -17.54 9.93
N SER A 106 0.56 -18.76 10.25
CA SER A 106 0.52 -19.29 11.63
C SER A 106 1.27 -18.38 12.60
N LYS A 107 2.51 -18.02 12.26
CA LYS A 107 3.33 -17.09 13.08
C LYS A 107 2.70 -15.69 13.17
N LEU A 108 2.05 -15.22 12.09
CA LEU A 108 1.31 -13.96 12.13
C LEU A 108 0.12 -14.06 13.09
N CYS A 109 -0.63 -15.16 13.07
CA CYS A 109 -1.76 -15.36 13.97
C CYS A 109 -1.32 -15.47 15.44
N GLU A 110 -0.20 -16.12 15.71
CA GLU A 110 0.39 -16.25 17.05
C GLU A 110 0.97 -14.92 17.56
N SER A 111 1.32 -14.00 16.65
CA SER A 111 1.85 -12.70 17.02
C SER A 111 0.77 -11.79 17.61
N ASN A 112 1.16 -10.83 18.42
CA ASN A 112 0.27 -9.80 18.94
C ASN A 112 0.12 -8.60 17.99
N ALA A 113 0.52 -8.72 16.72
CA ALA A 113 0.34 -7.69 15.70
C ALA A 113 -1.14 -7.47 15.42
N ASP A 114 -1.55 -6.23 15.27
CA ASP A 114 -2.90 -5.85 14.83
C ASP A 114 -2.94 -5.53 13.33
N THR A 115 -1.79 -5.27 12.73
CA THR A 115 -1.63 -4.93 11.31
C THR A 115 -0.49 -5.74 10.70
N ALA A 116 -0.63 -6.17 9.44
CA ALA A 116 0.44 -6.82 8.69
C ALA A 116 0.74 -6.06 7.39
N TYR A 117 2.02 -5.72 7.19
CA TYR A 117 2.53 -5.16 5.95
C TYR A 117 3.11 -6.28 5.08
N VAL A 118 2.50 -6.53 3.93
CA VAL A 118 2.89 -7.61 3.02
C VAL A 118 3.03 -7.12 1.57
N MET A 119 3.91 -7.77 0.81
CA MET A 119 4.12 -7.52 -0.62
C MET A 119 3.74 -8.77 -1.42
N PRO A 120 2.44 -9.03 -1.66
CA PRO A 120 1.97 -10.35 -2.08
C PRO A 120 2.27 -10.71 -3.54
N SER A 121 2.56 -9.74 -4.40
CA SER A 121 2.74 -9.99 -5.84
C SER A 121 4.20 -10.01 -6.29
N HIS A 122 5.04 -9.24 -5.63
CA HIS A 122 6.47 -9.11 -5.96
C HIS A 122 7.23 -8.76 -4.69
N GLN A 123 7.31 -9.71 -3.77
CA GLN A 123 7.96 -9.52 -2.48
C GLN A 123 9.41 -9.05 -2.67
N TYR A 124 9.77 -7.97 -2.02
CA TYR A 124 11.13 -7.48 -2.04
C TYR A 124 11.82 -7.77 -0.70
N PRO A 125 13.03 -8.36 -0.72
CA PRO A 125 13.93 -8.52 -1.86
C PRO A 125 13.88 -9.89 -2.57
N LEU A 126 13.04 -10.85 -2.14
CA LEU A 126 13.14 -12.24 -2.57
C LEU A 126 12.36 -12.56 -3.87
N GLY A 127 11.51 -11.65 -4.34
CA GLY A 127 10.71 -11.87 -5.55
C GLY A 127 9.60 -12.92 -5.40
N ILE A 128 9.26 -13.33 -4.18
CA ILE A 128 8.24 -14.34 -3.91
C ILE A 128 6.87 -13.80 -4.32
N VAL A 129 6.06 -14.66 -4.94
CA VAL A 129 4.65 -14.38 -5.22
C VAL A 129 3.80 -15.22 -4.27
N MET A 130 3.07 -14.53 -3.38
CA MET A 130 2.20 -15.18 -2.41
C MET A 130 0.98 -15.82 -3.09
N PRO A 131 0.73 -17.14 -2.92
CA PRO A 131 -0.44 -17.81 -3.50
C PRO A 131 -1.75 -17.21 -3.02
N ILE A 132 -2.78 -17.21 -3.88
CA ILE A 132 -4.08 -16.59 -3.58
C ILE A 132 -4.74 -17.16 -2.30
N LYS A 133 -4.58 -18.46 -2.05
CA LYS A 133 -5.07 -19.10 -0.82
C LYS A 133 -4.43 -18.49 0.43
N ARG A 134 -3.11 -18.22 0.38
CA ARG A 134 -2.40 -17.59 1.51
C ARG A 134 -2.82 -16.14 1.70
N ARG A 135 -3.00 -15.37 0.60
CA ARG A 135 -3.52 -14.01 0.67
C ARG A 135 -4.87 -13.96 1.37
N ARG A 136 -5.77 -14.87 1.04
CA ARG A 136 -7.08 -15.00 1.71
C ARG A 136 -6.93 -15.31 3.19
N ASN A 137 -6.08 -16.25 3.55
CA ASN A 137 -5.86 -16.59 4.95
C ASN A 137 -5.30 -15.43 5.76
N CYS A 138 -4.42 -14.62 5.14
CA CYS A 138 -3.99 -13.37 5.75
C CYS A 138 -5.16 -12.39 5.93
N SER A 139 -5.98 -12.16 4.86
CA SER A 139 -7.08 -11.19 4.86
C SER A 139 -8.25 -11.61 5.75
N ASP A 140 -8.61 -12.90 5.70
CA ASP A 140 -9.81 -13.38 6.39
C ASP A 140 -9.66 -13.38 7.92
N GLY A 141 -8.42 -13.24 8.41
CA GLY A 141 -8.14 -13.18 9.85
C GLY A 141 -8.81 -14.31 10.62
N ARG A 142 -9.04 -15.47 9.97
CA ARG A 142 -9.98 -16.51 10.43
C ARG A 142 -9.74 -17.02 11.83
N GLU A 143 -8.56 -16.72 12.37
CA GLU A 143 -8.23 -17.02 13.77
C GLU A 143 -8.16 -15.75 14.65
N ASN A 144 -8.21 -14.53 14.04
CA ASN A 144 -8.26 -13.28 14.80
C ASN A 144 -8.89 -12.14 13.96
N PRO A 145 -10.18 -11.82 14.14
CA PRO A 145 -10.93 -10.83 13.34
C PRO A 145 -10.51 -9.37 13.53
N LYS A 146 -9.41 -9.09 14.23
CA LYS A 146 -8.94 -7.75 14.57
C LYS A 146 -7.67 -7.32 13.82
N LYS A 147 -7.22 -8.07 12.79
CA LYS A 147 -5.97 -7.72 12.09
C LYS A 147 -6.25 -7.05 10.74
N ASP A 148 -5.76 -5.83 10.58
CA ASP A 148 -5.74 -5.12 9.31
C ASP A 148 -4.54 -5.55 8.46
N ILE A 149 -4.70 -5.64 7.14
CA ILE A 149 -3.62 -5.97 6.20
C ILE A 149 -3.38 -4.78 5.28
N LEU A 150 -2.13 -4.39 5.18
CA LEU A 150 -1.62 -3.29 4.36
C LEU A 150 -0.90 -3.80 3.11
#